data_a2e1c1627c8c2a8d837b1dcfe473fe22
#
_entry.id   a2e1c1627c8c2a8d837b1dcfe473fe22
#
_cell.length_a   1.000
_cell.length_b   1.000
_cell.length_c   1.000
_cell.angle_alpha   90.00
_cell.angle_beta   90.00
_cell.angle_gamma   90.00
#
_symmetry.space_group_name_H-M   'P 1'
#
loop_
_entity.id
_entity.type
_entity.pdbx_description
1 polymer ?
#
loop_
_entity_poly.entity_id
_entity_poly.type
_entity_poly.pdbx_seq_one_letter_code
_entity_poly.pdbx_strand_id
1 'polypeptide(L)'
;NGYLLIEEEKMSKSLGNIVSVREAMRLYSPLAIRLFMLSAHYRSPLSFSGEALNHAVSAAGRLQNGWKELSFALQHRPRKKERDDVLRETIEATEARYEEELNDDFNTAGALGAAFDCVRAVNSYLAQHEEVDEESLMEAERFLARVDRVMGIIGIERLADIDDLTTSEIERLISEREKA
;
A
#
# COMPACT_ATOMS: atom_id res chain seq x y z
N ASN A 1 19.77 10.93 -12.42
CA ASN A 1 18.84 10.84 -11.29
C ASN A 1 18.41 12.23 -10.87
N GLY A 2 17.13 12.37 -10.52
CA GLY A 2 16.59 13.56 -9.87
C GLY A 2 17.28 13.82 -8.52
N TYR A 3 17.10 14.99 -7.98
CA TYR A 3 17.62 15.35 -6.67
C TYR A 3 16.47 15.74 -5.73
N LEU A 4 16.71 15.62 -4.44
CA LEU A 4 15.77 16.10 -3.45
C LEU A 4 15.86 17.62 -3.33
N LEU A 5 14.69 18.25 -3.28
CA LEU A 5 14.53 19.67 -2.99
C LEU A 5 13.99 19.82 -1.57
N ILE A 6 14.50 20.78 -0.82
CA ILE A 6 13.95 21.25 0.46
C ILE A 6 13.67 22.73 0.27
N GLU A 7 12.41 23.14 0.50
CA GLU A 7 12.01 24.55 0.31
C GLU A 7 12.44 25.12 -1.06
N GLU A 8 12.23 24.32 -2.11
CA GLU A 8 12.61 24.63 -3.51
C GLU A 8 14.12 24.68 -3.79
N GLU A 9 14.98 24.53 -2.76
CA GLU A 9 16.42 24.47 -2.93
C GLU A 9 16.93 23.02 -2.97
N LYS A 10 17.98 22.78 -3.76
CA LYS A 10 18.62 21.46 -3.83
C LYS A 10 19.20 21.11 -2.47
N MET A 11 18.83 19.92 -1.94
CA MET A 11 19.44 19.35 -0.74
C MET A 11 20.95 19.17 -0.95
N SER A 12 21.76 19.84 -0.13
CA SER A 12 23.22 19.73 -0.20
C SER A 12 23.91 19.97 1.14
N LYS A 13 25.09 19.35 1.30
CA LYS A 13 25.91 19.52 2.50
C LYS A 13 26.38 20.97 2.70
N SER A 14 26.67 21.66 1.61
CA SER A 14 27.15 23.04 1.64
C SER A 14 26.09 24.03 2.12
N LEU A 15 24.82 23.74 1.91
CA LEU A 15 23.70 24.56 2.38
C LEU A 15 23.21 24.17 3.77
N GLY A 16 23.70 23.08 4.34
CA GLY A 16 23.31 22.62 5.67
C GLY A 16 21.85 22.11 5.76
N ASN A 17 21.15 22.00 4.63
CA ASN A 17 19.73 21.62 4.55
C ASN A 17 19.53 20.11 4.34
N ILE A 18 20.40 19.27 4.93
CA ILE A 18 20.30 17.81 4.79
C ILE A 18 19.34 17.24 5.83
N VAL A 19 18.39 16.43 5.37
CA VAL A 19 17.60 15.55 6.24
C VAL A 19 18.04 14.10 5.97
N SER A 20 18.56 13.44 6.99
CA SER A 20 18.93 12.03 6.86
C SER A 20 17.68 11.13 6.94
N VAL A 21 17.75 9.95 6.29
CA VAL A 21 16.66 8.93 6.38
C VAL A 21 16.40 8.57 7.85
N ARG A 22 17.44 8.53 8.70
CA ARG A 22 17.30 8.23 10.13
C ARG A 22 16.49 9.30 10.87
N GLU A 23 16.64 10.57 10.52
CA GLU A 23 15.86 11.66 11.07
C GLU A 23 14.41 11.61 10.57
N ALA A 24 14.20 11.38 9.28
CA ALA A 24 12.88 11.20 8.72
C ALA A 24 12.12 10.01 9.37
N MET A 25 12.82 8.90 9.66
CA MET A 25 12.24 7.72 10.33
C MET A 25 11.85 7.94 11.81
N ARG A 26 12.26 9.04 12.42
CA ARG A 26 11.77 9.42 13.77
C ARG A 26 10.36 10.01 13.74
N LEU A 27 9.95 10.55 12.60
CA LEU A 27 8.68 11.25 12.42
C LEU A 27 7.69 10.47 11.54
N TYR A 28 8.20 9.68 10.60
CA TYR A 28 7.41 9.01 9.58
C TYR A 28 7.75 7.51 9.51
N SER A 29 6.75 6.70 9.20
CA SER A 29 6.97 5.26 9.03
C SER A 29 7.88 4.97 7.82
N PRO A 30 8.66 3.86 7.85
CA PRO A 30 9.46 3.45 6.69
C PRO A 30 8.64 3.27 5.41
N LEU A 31 7.38 2.80 5.53
CA LEU A 31 6.47 2.63 4.40
C LEU A 31 6.10 3.96 3.77
N ALA A 32 5.78 4.98 4.60
CA ALA A 32 5.45 6.31 4.10
C ALA A 32 6.65 6.96 3.40
N ILE A 33 7.86 6.85 3.98
CA ILE A 33 9.08 7.37 3.36
C ILE A 33 9.34 6.68 2.02
N ARG A 34 9.19 5.35 1.95
CA ARG A 34 9.37 4.58 0.72
C ARG A 34 8.35 4.99 -0.34
N LEU A 35 7.08 5.08 0.03
CA LEU A 35 6.01 5.50 -0.87
C LEU A 35 6.24 6.93 -1.38
N PHE A 36 6.67 7.85 -0.51
CA PHE A 36 7.07 9.19 -0.91
C PHE A 36 8.18 9.16 -1.97
N MET A 37 9.23 8.35 -1.77
CA MET A 37 10.33 8.25 -2.72
C MET A 37 9.91 7.65 -4.08
N LEU A 38 8.94 6.74 -4.09
CA LEU A 38 8.42 6.10 -5.29
C LEU A 38 7.30 6.91 -5.99
N SER A 39 6.80 7.97 -5.35
CA SER A 39 5.71 8.80 -5.90
C SER A 39 6.13 9.72 -7.04
N ALA A 40 7.43 9.85 -7.31
CA ALA A 40 7.96 10.58 -8.43
C ALA A 40 8.87 9.69 -9.26
N HIS A 41 8.94 9.96 -10.57
CA HIS A 41 9.89 9.29 -11.44
C HIS A 41 11.33 9.58 -10.97
N TYR A 42 12.20 8.56 -10.92
CA TYR A 42 13.56 8.66 -10.35
C TYR A 42 14.46 9.70 -11.03
N ARG A 43 14.14 10.14 -12.25
CA ARG A 43 14.85 11.22 -12.97
C ARG A 43 14.31 12.61 -12.64
N SER A 44 13.12 12.70 -12.04
CA SER A 44 12.50 13.97 -11.68
C SER A 44 12.98 14.46 -10.32
N PRO A 45 13.08 15.77 -10.10
CA PRO A 45 13.26 16.30 -8.76
C PRO A 45 12.08 15.94 -7.85
N LEU A 46 12.37 15.64 -6.59
CA LEU A 46 11.36 15.32 -5.59
C LEU A 46 11.43 16.33 -4.45
N SER A 47 10.32 17.03 -4.21
CA SER A 47 10.24 18.03 -3.14
C SER A 47 9.96 17.36 -1.80
N PHE A 48 10.93 17.44 -0.89
CA PHE A 48 10.83 16.92 0.48
C PHE A 48 10.20 17.98 1.37
N SER A 49 8.92 17.81 1.67
CA SER A 49 8.17 18.68 2.58
C SER A 49 7.34 17.84 3.56
N GLY A 50 7.00 18.44 4.71
CA GLY A 50 6.11 17.82 5.68
C GLY A 50 4.74 17.48 5.08
N GLU A 51 4.22 18.32 4.19
CA GLU A 51 2.96 18.07 3.48
C GLU A 51 3.04 16.84 2.57
N ALA A 52 4.09 16.74 1.75
CA ALA A 52 4.29 15.59 0.86
C ALA A 52 4.45 14.28 1.63
N LEU A 53 5.14 14.30 2.78
CA LEU A 53 5.27 13.14 3.65
C LEU A 53 3.96 12.78 4.35
N ASN A 54 3.15 13.74 4.77
CA ASN A 54 1.83 13.48 5.33
C ASN A 54 0.87 12.88 4.28
N HIS A 55 0.95 13.31 3.03
CA HIS A 55 0.26 12.67 1.91
C HIS A 55 0.71 11.21 1.73
N ALA A 56 2.00 10.95 1.82
CA ALA A 56 2.54 9.59 1.74
C ALA A 56 2.10 8.70 2.92
N VAL A 57 2.02 9.24 4.15
CA VAL A 57 1.45 8.54 5.31
C VAL A 57 0.00 8.13 5.04
N SER A 58 -0.81 9.09 4.57
CA SER A 58 -2.22 8.83 4.25
C SER A 58 -2.38 7.81 3.11
N ALA A 59 -1.51 7.88 2.12
CA ALA A 59 -1.49 6.95 1.00
C ALA A 59 -1.08 5.52 1.43
N ALA A 60 -0.04 5.38 2.27
CA ALA A 60 0.36 4.11 2.86
C ALA A 60 -0.78 3.49 3.68
N GLY A 61 -1.46 4.29 4.50
CA GLY A 61 -2.63 3.85 5.26
C GLY A 61 -3.76 3.32 4.37
N ARG A 62 -4.04 3.97 3.23
CA ARG A 62 -5.05 3.48 2.27
C ARG A 62 -4.69 2.13 1.67
N LEU A 63 -3.43 1.90 1.30
CA LEU A 63 -2.97 0.60 0.77
C LEU A 63 -3.08 -0.49 1.84
N GLN A 64 -2.64 -0.21 3.06
CA GLN A 64 -2.72 -1.15 4.18
C GLN A 64 -4.17 -1.51 4.55
N ASN A 65 -5.05 -0.50 4.62
CA ASN A 65 -6.47 -0.74 4.90
C ASN A 65 -7.14 -1.52 3.76
N GLY A 66 -6.84 -1.18 2.49
CA GLY A 66 -7.36 -1.94 1.35
C GLY A 66 -6.92 -3.40 1.37
N TRP A 67 -5.66 -3.68 1.72
CA TRP A 67 -5.19 -5.04 1.92
C TRP A 67 -5.94 -5.77 3.03
N LYS A 68 -6.13 -5.12 4.19
CA LYS A 68 -6.86 -5.70 5.33
C LYS A 68 -8.31 -6.02 4.98
N GLU A 69 -9.01 -5.08 4.33
CA GLU A 69 -10.39 -5.29 3.90
C GLU A 69 -10.52 -6.44 2.90
N LEU A 70 -9.60 -6.53 1.94
CA LEU A 70 -9.54 -7.62 0.97
C LEU A 70 -9.32 -8.97 1.68
N SER A 71 -8.30 -9.07 2.53
CA SER A 71 -7.97 -10.28 3.27
C SER A 71 -9.12 -10.70 4.20
N PHE A 72 -9.73 -9.74 4.88
CA PHE A 72 -10.90 -10.00 5.72
C PHE A 72 -12.09 -10.53 4.91
N ALA A 73 -12.36 -9.94 3.75
CA ALA A 73 -13.46 -10.38 2.89
C ALA A 73 -13.25 -11.81 2.37
N LEU A 74 -12.02 -12.14 1.97
CA LEU A 74 -11.66 -13.50 1.54
C LEU A 74 -11.83 -14.54 2.64
N GLN A 75 -11.63 -14.17 3.90
CA GLN A 75 -11.73 -15.08 5.03
C GLN A 75 -13.16 -15.23 5.59
N HIS A 76 -13.98 -14.16 5.52
CA HIS A 76 -15.21 -14.09 6.32
C HIS A 76 -16.49 -13.87 5.51
N ARG A 77 -16.43 -13.33 4.27
CA ARG A 77 -17.65 -13.08 3.50
C ARG A 77 -18.12 -14.35 2.79
N PRO A 78 -19.45 -14.54 2.66
CA PRO A 78 -20.00 -15.65 1.88
C PRO A 78 -19.61 -15.49 0.41
N ARG A 79 -19.45 -16.62 -0.26
CA ARG A 79 -18.98 -16.70 -1.65
C ARG A 79 -20.15 -16.81 -2.61
N LYS A 80 -20.20 -15.96 -3.62
CA LYS A 80 -21.14 -16.14 -4.72
C LYS A 80 -20.58 -17.14 -5.73
N LYS A 81 -21.49 -17.82 -6.43
CA LYS A 81 -21.11 -18.80 -7.47
C LYS A 81 -20.77 -18.16 -8.82
N GLU A 82 -21.33 -16.98 -9.07
CA GLU A 82 -21.14 -16.25 -10.32
C GLU A 82 -19.96 -15.32 -10.22
N ARG A 83 -19.16 -15.29 -11.29
CA ARG A 83 -18.05 -14.35 -11.43
C ARG A 83 -18.57 -12.92 -11.64
N ASP A 84 -17.79 -11.96 -11.20
CA ASP A 84 -17.99 -10.56 -11.48
C ASP A 84 -17.04 -10.13 -12.61
N ASP A 85 -17.55 -10.15 -13.84
CA ASP A 85 -16.72 -9.82 -15.01
C ASP A 85 -16.17 -8.40 -14.94
N VAL A 86 -16.92 -7.44 -14.38
CA VAL A 86 -16.48 -6.04 -14.24
C VAL A 86 -15.30 -5.92 -13.27
N LEU A 87 -15.39 -6.58 -12.12
CA LEU A 87 -14.29 -6.59 -11.15
C LEU A 87 -13.05 -7.25 -11.75
N ARG A 88 -13.20 -8.41 -12.36
CA ARG A 88 -12.11 -9.17 -12.98
C ARG A 88 -11.40 -8.36 -14.06
N GLU A 89 -12.14 -7.81 -15.03
CA GLU A 89 -11.58 -7.01 -16.11
C GLU A 89 -10.85 -5.77 -15.57
N THR A 90 -11.39 -5.17 -14.50
CA THR A 90 -10.73 -4.03 -13.84
C THR A 90 -9.40 -4.45 -13.19
N ILE A 91 -9.34 -5.60 -12.53
CA ILE A 91 -8.11 -6.11 -11.91
C ILE A 91 -7.08 -6.44 -12.99
N GLU A 92 -7.48 -7.18 -14.04
CA GLU A 92 -6.61 -7.50 -15.18
C GLU A 92 -6.03 -6.23 -15.83
N ALA A 93 -6.86 -5.22 -16.05
CA ALA A 93 -6.44 -3.94 -16.61
C ALA A 93 -5.46 -3.17 -15.70
N THR A 94 -5.68 -3.20 -14.38
CA THR A 94 -4.74 -2.56 -13.45
C THR A 94 -3.41 -3.29 -13.36
N GLU A 95 -3.43 -4.61 -13.43
CA GLU A 95 -2.22 -5.45 -13.47
C GLU A 95 -1.40 -5.20 -14.75
N ALA A 96 -2.05 -5.20 -15.90
CA ALA A 96 -1.40 -4.89 -17.18
C ALA A 96 -0.78 -3.49 -17.18
N ARG A 97 -1.52 -2.48 -16.69
CA ARG A 97 -1.00 -1.12 -16.57
C ARG A 97 0.20 -1.04 -15.60
N TYR A 98 0.17 -1.76 -14.48
CA TYR A 98 1.30 -1.81 -13.56
C TYR A 98 2.59 -2.31 -14.24
N GLU A 99 2.49 -3.35 -15.06
CA GLU A 99 3.61 -3.88 -15.81
C GLU A 99 4.09 -2.91 -16.91
N GLU A 100 3.17 -2.28 -17.63
CA GLU A 100 3.49 -1.28 -18.64
C GLU A 100 4.28 -0.11 -18.05
N GLU A 101 3.78 0.45 -16.93
CA GLU A 101 4.42 1.57 -16.24
C GLU A 101 5.83 1.21 -15.72
N LEU A 102 6.04 0.01 -15.19
CA LEU A 102 7.37 -0.42 -14.77
C LEU A 102 8.31 -0.69 -15.94
N ASN A 103 7.78 -1.12 -17.08
CA ASN A 103 8.54 -1.31 -18.31
C ASN A 103 8.88 0.02 -19.02
N ASP A 104 8.13 1.09 -18.75
CA ASP A 104 8.41 2.45 -19.21
C ASP A 104 9.38 3.15 -18.25
N ASP A 105 10.66 2.81 -18.38
CA ASP A 105 11.77 3.42 -17.64
C ASP A 105 11.56 3.47 -16.12
N PHE A 106 10.97 2.40 -15.55
CA PHE A 106 10.64 2.31 -14.12
C PHE A 106 9.76 3.47 -13.62
N ASN A 107 8.68 3.77 -14.35
CA ASN A 107 7.70 4.76 -13.92
C ASN A 107 6.94 4.27 -12.67
N THR A 108 7.60 4.36 -11.51
CA THR A 108 7.02 3.93 -10.23
C THR A 108 5.79 4.73 -9.84
N ALA A 109 5.70 6.00 -10.24
CA ALA A 109 4.53 6.84 -9.98
C ALA A 109 3.27 6.31 -10.69
N GLY A 110 3.40 5.94 -11.98
CA GLY A 110 2.33 5.30 -12.74
C GLY A 110 1.95 3.94 -12.18
N ALA A 111 2.94 3.11 -11.86
CA ALA A 111 2.74 1.81 -11.24
C ALA A 111 2.02 1.89 -9.87
N LEU A 112 2.35 2.87 -9.03
CA LEU A 112 1.60 3.18 -7.81
C LEU A 112 0.14 3.54 -8.11
N GLY A 113 -0.12 4.31 -9.16
CA GLY A 113 -1.47 4.62 -9.62
C GLY A 113 -2.28 3.36 -9.88
N ALA A 114 -1.72 2.36 -10.57
CA ALA A 114 -2.37 1.07 -10.82
C ALA A 114 -2.69 0.32 -9.51
N ALA A 115 -1.76 0.27 -8.55
CA ALA A 115 -2.01 -0.36 -7.26
C ALA A 115 -3.17 0.31 -6.49
N PHE A 116 -3.25 1.64 -6.50
CA PHE A 116 -4.37 2.38 -5.89
C PHE A 116 -5.69 2.14 -6.61
N ASP A 117 -5.68 1.99 -7.93
CA ASP A 117 -6.89 1.71 -8.70
C ASP A 117 -7.43 0.30 -8.40
N CYS A 118 -6.56 -0.70 -8.23
CA CYS A 118 -6.95 -2.02 -7.76
C CYS A 118 -7.62 -1.95 -6.37
N VAL A 119 -6.99 -1.29 -5.39
CA VAL A 119 -7.57 -1.12 -4.05
C VAL A 119 -8.92 -0.40 -4.11
N ARG A 120 -9.06 0.62 -4.96
CA ARG A 120 -10.32 1.34 -5.15
C ARG A 120 -11.41 0.44 -5.74
N ALA A 121 -11.07 -0.36 -6.76
CA ALA A 121 -12.00 -1.31 -7.37
C ALA A 121 -12.49 -2.34 -6.35
N VAL A 122 -11.58 -2.96 -5.61
CA VAL A 122 -11.91 -3.93 -4.55
C VAL A 122 -12.81 -3.29 -3.49
N ASN A 123 -12.45 -2.12 -2.96
CA ASN A 123 -13.25 -1.44 -1.93
C ASN A 123 -14.65 -1.07 -2.44
N SER A 124 -14.75 -0.58 -3.68
CA SER A 124 -16.05 -0.27 -4.31
C SER A 124 -16.91 -1.52 -4.47
N TYR A 125 -16.31 -2.62 -4.89
CA TYR A 125 -16.98 -3.92 -5.01
C TYR A 125 -17.48 -4.42 -3.65
N LEU A 126 -16.62 -4.42 -2.64
CA LEU A 126 -16.96 -4.87 -1.29
C LEU A 126 -18.04 -4.01 -0.61
N ALA A 127 -18.12 -2.73 -0.95
CA ALA A 127 -19.17 -1.84 -0.45
C ALA A 127 -20.56 -2.13 -1.04
N GLN A 128 -20.64 -2.79 -2.20
CA GLN A 128 -21.87 -3.03 -2.93
C GLN A 128 -22.37 -4.48 -2.82
N HIS A 129 -21.51 -5.41 -2.36
CA HIS A 129 -21.81 -6.85 -2.36
C HIS A 129 -21.56 -7.47 -0.99
N GLU A 130 -22.56 -8.15 -0.46
CA GLU A 130 -22.41 -8.96 0.78
C GLU A 130 -21.74 -10.31 0.47
N GLU A 131 -22.10 -10.93 -0.65
CA GLU A 131 -21.43 -12.13 -1.17
C GLU A 131 -20.36 -11.76 -2.17
N VAL A 132 -19.22 -12.45 -2.13
CA VAL A 132 -18.04 -12.08 -2.91
C VAL A 132 -17.68 -13.09 -3.99
N ASP A 133 -17.20 -12.59 -5.12
CA ASP A 133 -16.47 -13.37 -6.11
C ASP A 133 -15.05 -13.64 -5.58
N GLU A 134 -14.88 -14.82 -4.99
CA GLU A 134 -13.61 -15.23 -4.38
C GLU A 134 -12.47 -15.23 -5.40
N GLU A 135 -12.73 -15.68 -6.63
CA GLU A 135 -11.67 -15.83 -7.64
C GLU A 135 -11.09 -14.47 -8.04
N SER A 136 -11.95 -13.49 -8.32
CA SER A 136 -11.52 -12.13 -8.64
C SER A 136 -10.81 -11.44 -7.45
N LEU A 137 -11.29 -11.66 -6.21
CA LEU A 137 -10.61 -11.12 -5.04
C LEU A 137 -9.23 -11.77 -4.80
N MET A 138 -9.08 -13.07 -5.06
CA MET A 138 -7.78 -13.75 -5.00
C MET A 138 -6.82 -13.26 -6.09
N GLU A 139 -7.30 -12.86 -7.25
CA GLU A 139 -6.49 -12.20 -8.28
C GLU A 139 -5.98 -10.84 -7.80
N ALA A 140 -6.86 -10.04 -7.21
CA ALA A 140 -6.46 -8.76 -6.59
C ALA A 140 -5.43 -8.95 -5.47
N GLU A 141 -5.61 -9.96 -4.61
CA GLU A 141 -4.67 -10.30 -3.54
C GLU A 141 -3.29 -10.66 -4.10
N ARG A 142 -3.24 -11.53 -5.12
CA ARG A 142 -1.98 -11.91 -5.78
C ARG A 142 -1.28 -10.70 -6.43
N PHE A 143 -2.05 -9.84 -7.08
CA PHE A 143 -1.53 -8.61 -7.67
C PHE A 143 -0.93 -7.68 -6.61
N LEU A 144 -1.67 -7.37 -5.54
CA LEU A 144 -1.19 -6.50 -4.47
C LEU A 144 0.01 -7.10 -3.71
N ALA A 145 0.04 -8.42 -3.51
CA ALA A 145 1.20 -9.10 -2.95
C ALA A 145 2.44 -8.99 -3.86
N ARG A 146 2.26 -9.05 -5.19
CA ARG A 146 3.33 -8.81 -6.16
C ARG A 146 3.83 -7.36 -6.11
N VAL A 147 2.91 -6.39 -6.03
CA VAL A 147 3.25 -4.97 -5.83
C VAL A 147 4.10 -4.78 -4.58
N ASP A 148 3.70 -5.38 -3.46
CA ASP A 148 4.44 -5.25 -2.20
C ASP A 148 5.81 -5.93 -2.26
N ARG A 149 5.92 -7.08 -2.91
CA ARG A 149 7.21 -7.76 -3.12
C ARG A 149 8.20 -6.92 -3.91
N VAL A 150 7.73 -6.16 -4.90
CA VAL A 150 8.58 -5.31 -5.75
C VAL A 150 8.87 -3.97 -5.09
N MET A 151 7.83 -3.32 -4.56
CA MET A 151 7.91 -1.94 -4.07
C MET A 151 8.04 -1.84 -2.55
N GLY A 152 7.55 -2.82 -1.78
CA GLY A 152 7.58 -2.84 -0.31
C GLY A 152 6.79 -1.70 0.31
N ILE A 153 5.58 -1.42 -0.18
CA ILE A 153 4.78 -0.24 0.18
C ILE A 153 3.50 -0.55 0.97
N ILE A 154 3.12 -1.81 1.06
CA ILE A 154 1.96 -2.28 1.85
C ILE A 154 2.47 -2.80 3.20
N GLY A 155 3.56 -3.56 3.20
CA GLY A 155 4.16 -4.15 4.38
C GLY A 155 3.36 -5.36 4.87
N ILE A 156 2.95 -6.23 3.96
CA ILE A 156 2.07 -7.39 4.21
C ILE A 156 2.63 -8.28 5.33
N GLU A 157 3.92 -8.63 5.29
CA GLU A 157 4.55 -9.44 6.33
C GLU A 157 4.44 -8.80 7.72
N ARG A 158 4.63 -7.47 7.81
CA ARG A 158 4.51 -6.73 9.08
C ARG A 158 3.08 -6.67 9.59
N LEU A 159 2.10 -6.65 8.68
CA LEU A 159 0.68 -6.67 9.06
C LEU A 159 0.30 -8.02 9.64
N ALA A 160 0.77 -9.12 9.05
CA ALA A 160 0.56 -10.46 9.60
C ALA A 160 1.15 -10.61 11.00
N ASP A 161 2.39 -10.14 11.22
CA ASP A 161 3.03 -10.18 12.55
C ASP A 161 2.25 -9.40 13.62
N ILE A 162 1.65 -8.25 13.25
CA ILE A 162 0.85 -7.43 14.18
C ILE A 162 -0.47 -8.14 14.50
N ASP A 163 -1.12 -8.71 13.51
CA ASP A 163 -2.39 -9.42 13.69
C ASP A 163 -2.20 -10.66 14.60
N ASP A 164 -1.11 -11.40 14.43
CA ASP A 164 -0.76 -12.55 15.29
C ASP A 164 -0.48 -12.13 16.73
N LEU A 165 0.28 -11.05 16.93
CA LEU A 165 0.58 -10.52 18.26
C LEU A 165 -0.69 -10.03 18.97
N THR A 166 -1.56 -9.32 18.25
CA THR A 166 -2.83 -8.78 18.79
C THR A 166 -3.77 -9.92 19.16
N THR A 167 -3.87 -10.95 18.33
CA THR A 167 -4.69 -12.13 18.59
C THR A 167 -4.21 -12.85 19.85
N SER A 168 -2.91 -13.11 19.97
CA SER A 168 -2.30 -13.75 21.14
C SER A 168 -2.52 -12.96 22.43
N GLU A 169 -2.48 -11.64 22.38
CA GLU A 169 -2.73 -10.76 23.52
C GLU A 169 -4.19 -10.76 23.94
N ILE A 170 -5.12 -10.75 22.98
CA ILE A 170 -6.57 -10.88 23.23
C ILE A 170 -6.89 -12.22 23.86
N GLU A 171 -6.36 -13.33 23.35
CA GLU A 171 -6.56 -14.68 23.91
C GLU A 171 -6.03 -14.77 25.33
N ARG A 172 -4.87 -14.17 25.61
CA ARG A 172 -4.33 -14.09 26.97
C ARG A 172 -5.28 -13.35 27.91
N LEU A 173 -5.78 -12.18 27.52
CA LEU A 173 -6.70 -11.37 28.32
C LEU A 173 -8.05 -12.10 28.58
N ILE A 174 -8.56 -12.82 27.58
CA ILE A 174 -9.76 -13.66 27.75
C ILE A 174 -9.48 -14.76 28.78
N SER A 175 -8.36 -15.47 28.67
CA SER A 175 -7.98 -16.53 29.60
C SER A 175 -7.74 -16.02 31.03
N GLU A 176 -7.19 -14.83 31.20
CA GLU A 176 -7.03 -14.17 32.51
C GLU A 176 -8.37 -13.83 33.16
N ARG A 177 -9.35 -13.35 32.34
CA ARG A 177 -10.70 -13.04 32.80
C ARG A 177 -11.49 -14.29 33.25
N GLU A 178 -11.30 -15.41 32.57
CA GLU A 178 -11.98 -16.68 32.92
C GLU A 178 -11.46 -17.30 34.23
N LYS A 179 -10.27 -16.91 34.69
CA LYS A 179 -9.62 -17.40 35.90
C LYS A 179 -9.88 -16.51 37.12
N ALA A 180 -10.48 -15.33 36.94
CA ALA A 180 -10.80 -14.38 38.00
C ALA A 180 -12.26 -14.50 38.44
#